data_9a9249c1ef656852e4f988557ea522dd
#
_entry.id   9a9249c1ef656852e4f988557ea522dd
#
_cell.length_a   1.000
_cell.length_b   1.000
_cell.length_c   1.000
_cell.angle_alpha   90.00
_cell.angle_beta   90.00
_cell.angle_gamma   90.00
#
_symmetry.space_group_name_H-M   'P 1'
#
loop_
_entity.id
_entity.type
_entity.pdbx_description
1 polymer ?
#
loop_
_entity_poly.entity_id
_entity_poly.type
_entity_poly.pdbx_seq_one_letter_code
_entity_poly.pdbx_strand_id
1 'polypeptide(L)'
;MVITKIWFENGRLYGLTDEGKTVWQSLLWYKRLNAATDEQRMDYEIDDEGIHWYALDEDVSFESFEYDDPEPQGISRVFLTHPELNASAVARRLGISQSLMVQYINGVKKPSKERERLILNEVKAIGRELVAM
;
A
#
# COMPACT_ATOMS: atom_id res chain seq x y z
N MET A 1 -6.70 12.49 -16.09
CA MET A 1 -7.02 13.09 -14.77
C MET A 1 -5.88 13.98 -14.34
N VAL A 2 -6.20 15.16 -13.84
CA VAL A 2 -5.22 16.06 -13.23
C VAL A 2 -5.71 16.41 -11.84
N ILE A 3 -4.85 16.25 -10.83
CA ILE A 3 -5.15 16.63 -9.46
C ILE A 3 -4.59 18.04 -9.22
N THR A 4 -5.43 18.93 -8.72
CA THR A 4 -5.07 20.33 -8.50
C THR A 4 -4.82 20.67 -7.04
N LYS A 5 -5.32 19.85 -6.12
CA LYS A 5 -5.19 20.05 -4.68
C LYS A 5 -5.16 18.69 -3.98
N ILE A 6 -4.34 18.56 -2.94
CA ILE A 6 -4.32 17.37 -2.08
C ILE A 6 -4.48 17.75 -0.62
N TRP A 7 -4.92 16.80 0.17
CA TRP A 7 -4.95 16.89 1.63
C TRP A 7 -4.89 15.50 2.24
N PHE A 8 -4.60 15.44 3.53
CA PHE A 8 -4.46 14.19 4.27
C PHE A 8 -5.48 14.17 5.40
N GLU A 9 -6.18 13.07 5.54
CA GLU A 9 -7.18 12.89 6.58
C GLU A 9 -7.40 11.40 6.81
N ASN A 10 -7.51 10.99 8.07
CA ASN A 10 -7.85 9.61 8.44
C ASN A 10 -6.97 8.52 7.78
N GLY A 11 -5.66 8.78 7.67
CA GLY A 11 -4.74 7.82 7.05
C GLY A 11 -4.88 7.70 5.54
N ARG A 12 -5.46 8.70 4.89
CA ARG A 12 -5.68 8.73 3.44
C ARG A 12 -5.09 9.97 2.81
N LEU A 13 -4.68 9.81 1.57
CA LEU A 13 -4.32 10.91 0.68
C LEU A 13 -5.50 11.20 -0.21
N TYR A 14 -6.07 12.39 -0.08
CA TYR A 14 -7.17 12.86 -0.91
C TYR A 14 -6.66 13.80 -2.00
N GLY A 15 -7.32 13.77 -3.14
CA GLY A 15 -7.05 14.70 -4.24
C GLY A 15 -8.35 15.26 -4.82
N LEU A 16 -8.31 16.52 -5.21
CA LEU A 16 -9.38 17.15 -5.97
C LEU A 16 -8.94 17.23 -7.43
N THR A 17 -9.74 16.66 -8.33
CA THR A 17 -9.43 16.69 -9.76
C THR A 17 -9.86 17.99 -10.39
N ASP A 18 -9.35 18.26 -11.59
CA ASP A 18 -9.75 19.41 -12.41
C ASP A 18 -11.22 19.36 -12.84
N GLU A 19 -11.87 18.20 -12.75
CA GLU A 19 -13.31 18.03 -13.00
C GLU A 19 -14.17 18.15 -11.73
N GLY A 20 -13.56 18.49 -10.60
CA GLY A 20 -14.26 18.66 -9.33
C GLY A 20 -14.56 17.37 -8.57
N LYS A 21 -13.97 16.25 -8.96
CA LYS A 21 -14.13 14.98 -8.25
C LYS A 21 -13.10 14.86 -7.14
N THR A 22 -13.52 14.24 -6.03
CA THR A 22 -12.61 13.83 -4.96
C THR A 22 -12.20 12.38 -5.16
N VAL A 23 -10.89 12.14 -5.16
CA VAL A 23 -10.29 10.80 -5.23
C VAL A 23 -9.42 10.59 -4.00
N TRP A 24 -9.14 9.33 -3.67
CA TRP A 24 -8.32 9.04 -2.51
C TRP A 24 -7.62 7.70 -2.62
N GLN A 25 -6.56 7.57 -1.82
CA GLN A 25 -5.85 6.31 -1.61
C GLN A 25 -5.43 6.21 -0.16
N SER A 26 -5.34 4.99 0.35
CA SER A 26 -4.79 4.74 1.68
C SER A 26 -3.30 5.05 1.71
N LEU A 27 -2.83 5.70 2.78
CA LEU A 27 -1.41 5.90 3.01
C LEU A 27 -0.66 4.60 3.30
N LEU A 28 -1.36 3.50 3.57
CA LEU A 28 -0.73 2.19 3.74
C LEU A 28 0.03 1.75 2.48
N TRP A 29 -0.37 2.21 1.30
CA TRP A 29 0.35 1.94 0.06
C TRP A 29 1.69 2.67 -0.04
N TYR A 30 1.89 3.73 0.75
CA TYR A 30 3.03 4.64 0.65
C TYR A 30 3.72 4.76 2.01
N LYS A 31 4.60 3.82 2.31
CA LYS A 31 5.24 3.68 3.62
C LYS A 31 5.94 4.97 4.10
N ARG A 32 6.71 5.61 3.23
CA ARG A 32 7.46 6.82 3.59
C ARG A 32 6.51 7.98 3.87
N LEU A 33 5.46 8.10 3.08
CA LEU A 33 4.46 9.15 3.25
C LEU A 33 3.62 8.92 4.51
N ASN A 34 3.29 7.66 4.79
CA ASN A 34 2.55 7.28 5.99
C ASN A 34 3.34 7.58 7.28
N ALA A 35 4.65 7.38 7.24
CA ALA A 35 5.54 7.65 8.39
C ALA A 35 5.97 9.11 8.50
N ALA A 36 5.65 9.96 7.52
CA ALA A 36 6.09 11.35 7.47
C ALA A 36 5.33 12.22 8.47
N THR A 37 5.96 13.33 8.85
CA THR A 37 5.32 14.39 9.64
C THR A 37 4.34 15.19 8.77
N ASP A 38 3.46 15.95 9.40
CA ASP A 38 2.55 16.84 8.67
C ASP A 38 3.33 17.86 7.83
N GLU A 39 4.43 18.39 8.36
CA GLU A 39 5.29 19.31 7.64
C GLU A 39 5.90 18.67 6.38
N GLN A 40 6.41 17.45 6.52
CA GLN A 40 6.97 16.70 5.38
C GLN A 40 5.93 16.38 4.32
N ARG A 41 4.70 16.05 4.72
CA ARG A 41 3.60 15.78 3.79
C ARG A 41 3.17 17.01 3.01
N MET A 42 3.38 18.19 3.54
CA MET A 42 3.04 19.44 2.88
C MET A 42 4.13 19.96 1.95
N ASP A 43 5.30 19.33 1.96
CA ASP A 43 6.44 19.68 1.10
C ASP A 43 6.42 18.84 -0.18
N TYR A 44 5.53 19.18 -1.08
CA TYR A 44 5.32 18.45 -2.33
C TYR A 44 5.23 19.40 -3.53
N GLU A 45 5.43 18.81 -4.70
CA GLU A 45 5.19 19.49 -5.98
C GLU A 45 4.21 18.65 -6.80
N ILE A 46 3.33 19.32 -7.54
CA ILE A 46 2.40 18.68 -8.47
C ILE A 46 2.80 19.07 -9.88
N ASP A 47 2.95 18.08 -10.76
CA ASP A 47 3.14 18.31 -12.20
C ASP A 47 1.99 17.68 -12.99
N ASP A 48 2.18 17.49 -14.29
CA ASP A 48 1.16 16.93 -15.18
C ASP A 48 1.00 15.41 -15.09
N GLU A 49 1.90 14.73 -14.37
CA GLU A 49 1.87 13.27 -14.20
C GLU A 49 1.52 12.82 -12.79
N GLY A 50 1.84 13.60 -11.78
CA GLY A 50 1.64 13.19 -10.41
C GLY A 50 2.09 14.18 -9.37
N ILE A 51 2.23 13.65 -8.16
CA ILE A 51 2.62 14.39 -6.97
C ILE A 51 3.97 13.85 -6.50
N HIS A 52 4.89 14.75 -6.16
CA HIS A 52 6.27 14.40 -5.84
C HIS A 52 6.68 14.97 -4.47
N TRP A 53 7.17 14.11 -3.61
CA TRP A 53 7.79 14.47 -2.34
C TRP A 53 9.28 14.17 -2.44
N TYR A 54 10.05 15.13 -2.93
CA TYR A 54 11.48 14.91 -3.21
C TYR A 54 12.29 14.58 -1.95
N ALA A 55 11.96 15.22 -0.83
CA ALA A 55 12.66 14.94 0.42
C ALA A 55 12.38 13.54 0.97
N LEU A 56 11.27 12.94 0.63
CA LEU A 56 10.87 11.59 1.04
C LEU A 56 11.18 10.53 -0.01
N ASP A 57 11.65 10.94 -1.19
CA ASP A 57 11.83 10.05 -2.35
C ASP A 57 10.54 9.27 -2.64
N GLU A 58 9.39 9.96 -2.65
CA GLU A 58 8.08 9.37 -2.89
C GLU A 58 7.36 10.09 -4.03
N ASP A 59 6.77 9.29 -4.91
CA ASP A 59 5.99 9.77 -6.05
C ASP A 59 4.64 9.07 -6.07
N VAL A 60 3.58 9.82 -6.34
CA VAL A 60 2.23 9.27 -6.50
C VAL A 60 1.68 9.75 -7.85
N SER A 61 1.54 8.82 -8.79
CA SER A 61 0.99 9.16 -10.12
C SER A 61 -0.50 9.46 -10.02
N PHE A 62 -0.99 10.30 -10.91
CA PHE A 62 -2.44 10.54 -11.01
C PHE A 62 -3.19 9.25 -11.39
N GLU A 63 -2.57 8.43 -12.25
CA GLU A 63 -3.14 7.16 -12.68
C GLU A 63 -3.42 6.21 -11.50
N SER A 64 -2.58 6.24 -10.46
CA SER A 64 -2.75 5.36 -9.30
C SER A 64 -4.09 5.56 -8.57
N PHE A 65 -4.69 6.75 -8.67
CA PHE A 65 -6.00 7.03 -8.07
C PHE A 65 -7.16 6.36 -8.83
N GLU A 66 -6.89 5.81 -10.00
CA GLU A 66 -7.89 5.08 -10.82
C GLU A 66 -7.83 3.57 -10.59
N TYR A 67 -6.88 3.08 -9.80
CA TYR A 67 -6.77 1.65 -9.50
C TYR A 67 -7.94 1.17 -8.63
N ASP A 68 -8.30 -0.10 -8.78
CA ASP A 68 -9.48 -0.70 -8.15
C ASP A 68 -9.45 -0.74 -6.63
N ASP A 69 -8.26 -0.80 -6.04
CA ASP A 69 -8.10 -0.98 -4.59
C ASP A 69 -7.46 0.25 -3.93
N PRO A 70 -8.21 1.32 -3.66
CA PRO A 70 -7.68 2.47 -2.96
C PRO A 70 -7.29 2.15 -1.51
N GLU A 71 -7.92 1.12 -0.92
CA GLU A 71 -7.61 0.61 0.41
C GLU A 71 -7.03 -0.81 0.28
N PRO A 72 -5.87 -1.11 0.91
CA PRO A 72 -5.33 -2.47 0.87
C PRO A 72 -6.30 -3.48 1.48
N GLN A 73 -6.40 -4.66 0.86
CA GLN A 73 -7.27 -5.76 1.28
C GLN A 73 -6.47 -7.05 1.33
N GLY A 74 -6.96 -8.04 2.10
CA GLY A 74 -6.38 -9.37 2.12
C GLY A 74 -4.89 -9.38 2.47
N ILE A 75 -4.08 -9.99 1.60
CA ILE A 75 -2.62 -10.12 1.80
C ILE A 75 -1.95 -8.75 1.94
N SER A 76 -2.29 -7.80 1.09
CA SER A 76 -1.73 -6.45 1.15
C SER A 76 -1.96 -5.83 2.53
N ARG A 77 -3.20 -5.89 3.01
CA ARG A 77 -3.54 -5.31 4.31
C ARG A 77 -2.77 -5.97 5.45
N VAL A 78 -2.70 -7.29 5.47
CA VAL A 78 -2.01 -8.04 6.53
C VAL A 78 -0.54 -7.63 6.62
N PHE A 79 0.17 -7.65 5.50
CA PHE A 79 1.61 -7.38 5.51
C PHE A 79 1.93 -5.89 5.63
N LEU A 80 1.10 -5.01 5.09
CA LEU A 80 1.32 -3.56 5.21
C LEU A 80 1.01 -3.04 6.62
N THR A 81 0.11 -3.68 7.35
CA THR A 81 -0.22 -3.30 8.74
C THR A 81 0.61 -4.04 9.78
N HIS A 82 1.38 -5.06 9.39
CA HIS A 82 2.23 -5.85 10.29
C HIS A 82 3.66 -5.97 9.74
N PRO A 83 4.43 -4.89 9.79
CA PRO A 83 5.80 -4.90 9.27
C PRO A 83 6.74 -5.85 10.04
N GLU A 84 6.34 -6.33 11.22
CA GLU A 84 7.04 -7.36 11.99
C GLU A 84 7.04 -8.72 11.29
N LEU A 85 6.11 -8.98 10.37
CA LEU A 85 6.07 -10.22 9.60
C LEU A 85 7.16 -10.19 8.51
N ASN A 86 7.96 -11.25 8.47
CA ASN A 86 8.96 -11.42 7.43
C ASN A 86 8.31 -12.05 6.20
N ALA A 87 7.88 -11.22 5.25
CA ALA A 87 7.21 -11.67 4.04
C ALA A 87 8.06 -12.62 3.20
N SER A 88 9.37 -12.39 3.12
CA SER A 88 10.29 -13.27 2.40
C SER A 88 10.35 -14.66 3.01
N ALA A 89 10.37 -14.74 4.33
CA ALA A 89 10.39 -16.02 5.05
C ALA A 89 9.08 -16.78 4.87
N VAL A 90 7.94 -16.09 4.92
CA VAL A 90 6.63 -16.70 4.66
C VAL A 90 6.58 -17.25 3.23
N ALA A 91 7.05 -16.48 2.26
CA ALA A 91 7.11 -16.91 0.86
C ALA A 91 7.95 -18.18 0.70
N ARG A 92 9.13 -18.25 1.34
CA ARG A 92 9.99 -19.44 1.29
C ARG A 92 9.30 -20.67 1.85
N ARG A 93 8.59 -20.54 2.97
CA ARG A 93 7.85 -21.66 3.58
C ARG A 93 6.79 -22.23 2.62
N LEU A 94 6.23 -21.39 1.77
CA LEU A 94 5.17 -21.77 0.82
C LEU A 94 5.68 -22.10 -0.58
N GLY A 95 6.99 -21.98 -0.83
CA GLY A 95 7.57 -22.20 -2.15
C GLY A 95 7.19 -21.10 -3.16
N ILE A 96 6.90 -19.90 -2.69
CA ILE A 96 6.56 -18.75 -3.51
C ILE A 96 7.81 -17.87 -3.64
N SER A 97 8.09 -17.36 -4.85
CA SER A 97 9.23 -16.46 -5.03
C SER A 97 9.02 -15.15 -4.27
N GLN A 98 10.12 -14.56 -3.78
CA GLN A 98 10.07 -13.28 -3.09
C GLN A 98 9.50 -12.18 -3.99
N SER A 99 9.88 -12.18 -5.26
CA SER A 99 9.41 -11.23 -6.25
C SER A 99 7.89 -11.27 -6.40
N LEU A 100 7.31 -12.47 -6.49
CA LEU A 100 5.86 -12.64 -6.60
C LEU A 100 5.16 -12.20 -5.32
N MET A 101 5.72 -12.52 -4.16
CA MET A 101 5.15 -12.11 -2.87
C MET A 101 5.10 -10.59 -2.74
N VAL A 102 6.16 -9.89 -3.14
CA VAL A 102 6.21 -8.43 -3.16
C VAL A 102 5.13 -7.84 -4.06
N GLN A 103 4.93 -8.45 -5.24
CA GLN A 103 3.87 -8.01 -6.16
C GLN A 103 2.47 -8.16 -5.56
N TYR A 104 2.22 -9.23 -4.81
CA TYR A 104 0.97 -9.42 -4.09
C TYR A 104 0.76 -8.36 -3.01
N ILE A 105 1.81 -8.10 -2.22
CA ILE A 105 1.73 -7.12 -1.12
C ILE A 105 1.49 -5.71 -1.66
N ASN A 106 2.16 -5.34 -2.74
CA ASN A 106 2.06 -4.02 -3.35
C ASN A 106 0.82 -3.85 -4.24
N GLY A 107 0.02 -4.89 -4.41
CA GLY A 107 -1.19 -4.83 -5.22
C GLY A 107 -0.95 -4.83 -6.73
N VAL A 108 0.30 -5.01 -7.17
CA VAL A 108 0.65 -5.06 -8.60
C VAL A 108 0.07 -6.30 -9.27
N LYS A 109 -0.01 -7.41 -8.53
CA LYS A 109 -0.57 -8.65 -9.01
C LYS A 109 -1.52 -9.22 -7.97
N LYS A 110 -2.71 -9.67 -8.42
CA LYS A 110 -3.68 -10.29 -7.54
C LYS A 110 -3.47 -11.80 -7.53
N PRO A 111 -3.37 -12.43 -6.34
CA PRO A 111 -3.31 -13.88 -6.26
C PRO A 111 -4.67 -14.50 -6.58
N SER A 112 -4.66 -15.77 -7.00
CA SER A 112 -5.89 -16.56 -7.03
C SER A 112 -6.46 -16.67 -5.61
N LYS A 113 -7.76 -16.97 -5.50
CA LYS A 113 -8.40 -17.19 -4.19
C LYS A 113 -7.73 -18.32 -3.40
N GLU A 114 -7.32 -19.36 -4.09
CA GLU A 114 -6.61 -20.49 -3.47
C GLU A 114 -5.23 -20.07 -2.95
N ARG A 115 -4.46 -19.34 -3.76
CA ARG A 115 -3.14 -18.83 -3.36
C ARG A 115 -3.26 -17.87 -2.17
N GLU A 116 -4.22 -16.97 -2.20
CA GLU A 116 -4.48 -16.05 -1.09
C GLU A 116 -4.78 -16.81 0.20
N ARG A 117 -5.63 -17.83 0.12
CA ARG A 117 -5.97 -18.67 1.27
C ARG A 117 -4.74 -19.36 1.86
N LEU A 118 -3.87 -19.91 1.01
CA LEU A 118 -2.63 -20.55 1.45
C LEU A 118 -1.74 -19.59 2.22
N ILE A 119 -1.57 -18.39 1.71
CA ILE A 119 -0.72 -17.36 2.35
C ILE A 119 -1.33 -16.92 3.68
N LEU A 120 -2.62 -16.61 3.71
CA LEU A 120 -3.29 -16.16 4.93
C LEU A 120 -3.35 -17.26 5.99
N ASN A 121 -3.53 -18.52 5.58
CA ASN A 121 -3.50 -19.64 6.51
C ASN A 121 -2.12 -19.83 7.14
N GLU A 122 -1.06 -19.59 6.39
CA GLU A 122 0.30 -19.65 6.93
C GLU A 122 0.53 -18.56 7.98
N VAL A 123 0.08 -17.36 7.72
CA VAL A 123 0.15 -16.24 8.68
C VAL A 123 -0.64 -16.59 9.95
N LYS A 124 -1.84 -17.14 9.80
CA LYS A 124 -2.67 -17.57 10.93
C LYS A 124 -2.00 -18.68 11.74
N ALA A 125 -1.32 -19.60 11.06
CA ALA A 125 -0.55 -20.66 11.73
C ALA A 125 0.56 -20.09 12.61
N ILE A 126 1.28 -19.11 12.10
CA ILE A 126 2.30 -18.39 12.89
C ILE A 126 1.65 -17.75 14.13
N GLY A 127 0.52 -17.10 13.96
CA GLY A 127 -0.22 -16.50 15.08
C GLY A 127 -0.60 -17.53 16.15
N ARG A 128 -1.08 -18.70 15.74
CA ARG A 128 -1.42 -19.78 16.66
C ARG A 128 -0.20 -20.31 17.40
N GLU A 129 0.92 -20.46 16.71
CA GLU A 129 2.19 -20.89 17.32
C GLU A 129 2.63 -19.89 18.41
N LEU A 130 2.52 -18.59 18.12
CA LEU A 130 2.89 -17.54 19.07
C LEU A 130 1.98 -17.53 20.30
N VAL A 131 0.69 -17.71 20.11
CA VAL A 131 -0.28 -17.75 21.22
C VAL A 131 -0.03 -18.97 22.12
N ALA A 132 0.43 -20.08 21.54
CA ALA A 132 0.68 -21.34 22.26
C ALA A 132 2.00 -21.34 23.06
N MET A 133 2.82 -20.34 22.88
CA MET A 133 4.13 -20.26 23.58
C MET A 133 3.98 -19.99 25.08
#